data_ac0d74e27ec4e4821eb8198afec9de09
#
_entry.id   ac0d74e27ec4e4821eb8198afec9de09
#
_cell.length_a   1.000
_cell.length_b   1.000
_cell.length_c   1.000
_cell.angle_alpha   90.00
_cell.angle_beta   90.00
_cell.angle_gamma   90.00
#
_symmetry.space_group_name_H-M   'P 1'
#
loop_
_entity.id
_entity.type
_entity.pdbx_description
1 polymer ?
#
loop_
_entity_poly.entity_id
_entity_poly.type
_entity_poly.pdbx_seq_one_letter_code
_entity_poly.pdbx_strand_id
1 'polypeptide(L)'
;SQEYDEIVFISKSIGTAVAAHFTNVYRLKAKQIYYTPLAQTFLANPAPGIAFCGTADPWVPDVDNVIYQCAQAQIRSSRIEGVNHSLETDDTLENIDILREVMQETKNYLQE
;
A
#
# COMPACT_ATOMS: atom_id res chain seq x y z
N SER A 1 20.50 10.29 -14.11
CA SER A 1 19.96 10.96 -14.85
C SER A 1 19.29 12.06 -14.41
N GLN A 2 19.30 12.74 -14.68
CA GLN A 2 18.81 13.66 -14.31
C GLN A 2 17.57 13.99 -14.71
N GLU A 3 17.22 13.60 -15.75
CA GLU A 3 15.94 13.83 -16.19
C GLU A 3 14.92 13.13 -15.44
N TYR A 4 15.28 12.04 -14.74
CA TYR A 4 14.31 11.29 -13.99
C TYR A 4 14.52 11.57 -12.56
N ASP A 5 13.63 12.35 -11.98
CA ASP A 5 13.73 12.73 -10.61
C ASP A 5 13.30 11.64 -9.67
N GLU A 6 12.33 10.84 -10.06
CA GLU A 6 11.78 9.82 -9.16
C GLU A 6 11.23 8.65 -9.92
N ILE A 7 11.29 7.49 -9.27
CA ILE A 7 10.58 6.31 -9.72
C ILE A 7 9.50 6.05 -8.70
N VAL A 8 8.30 5.75 -9.15
CA VAL A 8 7.16 5.44 -8.29
C VAL A 8 6.62 4.07 -8.66
N PHE A 9 6.48 3.19 -7.66
CA PHE A 9 5.81 1.91 -7.85
C PHE A 9 4.47 1.95 -7.16
N ILE A 10 3.42 1.65 -7.90
CA ILE A 10 2.07 1.52 -7.37
C ILE A 10 1.70 0.05 -7.55
N SER A 11 1.43 -0.63 -6.46
CA SER A 11 1.16 -2.05 -6.51
C SER A 11 -0.05 -2.41 -5.66
N LYS A 12 -0.68 -3.55 -5.95
CA LYS A 12 -1.88 -3.97 -5.27
C LYS A 12 -1.84 -5.46 -4.98
N SER A 13 -2.29 -5.84 -3.79
CA SER A 13 -2.46 -7.24 -3.39
C SER A 13 -1.17 -8.03 -3.55
N ILE A 14 -1.19 -9.17 -4.23
CA ILE A 14 0.01 -9.98 -4.42
C ILE A 14 1.08 -9.23 -5.23
N GLY A 15 0.65 -8.24 -6.03
CA GLY A 15 1.58 -7.39 -6.75
C GLY A 15 2.50 -6.60 -5.83
N THR A 16 2.09 -6.38 -4.57
CA THR A 16 2.95 -5.69 -3.60
C THR A 16 4.18 -6.52 -3.28
N ALA A 17 4.04 -7.84 -3.21
CA ALA A 17 5.17 -8.74 -2.98
C ALA A 17 6.09 -8.76 -4.21
N VAL A 18 5.50 -8.74 -5.40
CA VAL A 18 6.26 -8.71 -6.65
C VAL A 18 7.06 -7.40 -6.74
N ALA A 19 6.41 -6.27 -6.44
CA ALA A 19 7.08 -4.97 -6.47
C ALA A 19 8.22 -4.91 -5.46
N ALA A 20 8.01 -5.44 -4.25
CA ALA A 20 9.03 -5.47 -3.22
C ALA A 20 10.24 -6.29 -3.68
N HIS A 21 9.98 -7.47 -4.24
CA HIS A 21 11.04 -8.35 -4.72
C HIS A 21 11.83 -7.68 -5.86
N PHE A 22 11.12 -7.10 -6.83
CA PHE A 22 11.75 -6.45 -7.97
C PHE A 22 12.65 -5.30 -7.51
N THR A 23 12.14 -4.47 -6.61
CA THR A 23 12.88 -3.33 -6.07
C THR A 23 14.17 -3.78 -5.37
N ASN A 24 14.10 -4.88 -4.62
CA ASN A 24 15.25 -5.41 -3.91
C ASN A 24 16.28 -6.01 -4.88
N VAL A 25 15.84 -6.79 -5.85
CA VAL A 25 16.73 -7.45 -6.81
C VAL A 25 17.52 -6.43 -7.62
N TYR A 26 16.85 -5.35 -8.04
CA TYR A 26 17.50 -4.34 -8.87
C TYR A 26 18.00 -3.15 -8.07
N ARG A 27 17.83 -3.17 -6.73
CA ARG A 27 18.31 -2.13 -5.82
C ARG A 27 17.84 -0.74 -6.22
N LEU A 28 16.55 -0.64 -6.56
CA LEU A 28 15.99 0.62 -7.00
C LEU A 28 15.59 1.48 -5.81
N LYS A 29 15.77 2.79 -5.96
CA LYS A 29 15.22 3.75 -5.02
C LYS A 29 13.95 4.30 -5.64
N ALA A 30 12.83 4.08 -4.98
CA ALA A 30 11.53 4.46 -5.52
C ALA A 30 10.57 4.78 -4.39
N LYS A 31 9.59 5.63 -4.68
CA LYS A 31 8.46 5.78 -3.79
C LYS A 31 7.55 4.58 -4.00
N GLN A 32 7.03 4.03 -2.91
CA GLN A 32 6.22 2.82 -2.96
C GLN A 32 4.83 3.11 -2.42
N ILE A 33 3.83 2.72 -3.17
CA ILE A 33 2.43 2.79 -2.73
C ILE A 33 1.88 1.39 -2.79
N TYR A 34 1.51 0.85 -1.64
CA TYR A 34 1.02 -0.53 -1.52
C TYR A 34 -0.47 -0.51 -1.23
N TYR A 35 -1.28 -0.90 -2.21
CA TYR A 35 -2.71 -1.04 -1.98
C TYR A 35 -2.99 -2.46 -1.54
N THR A 36 -3.60 -2.62 -0.39
CA THR A 36 -3.99 -3.91 0.19
C THR A 36 -2.85 -4.93 0.19
N PRO A 37 -1.72 -4.61 0.86
CA PRO A 37 -0.63 -5.57 0.97
C PRO A 37 -1.06 -6.79 1.77
N LEU A 38 -0.41 -7.91 1.50
CA LEU A 38 -0.70 -9.18 2.15
C LEU A 38 0.44 -9.56 3.09
N ALA A 39 0.21 -10.59 3.90
CA ALA A 39 1.29 -11.10 4.77
C ALA A 39 2.51 -11.50 3.93
N GLN A 40 2.29 -12.05 2.75
CA GLN A 40 3.37 -12.46 1.85
C GLN A 40 4.25 -11.32 1.39
N THR A 41 3.71 -10.09 1.36
CA THR A 41 4.46 -8.90 0.96
C THR A 41 5.72 -8.75 1.81
N PHE A 42 5.60 -9.04 3.09
CA PHE A 42 6.69 -8.80 4.05
C PHE A 42 7.78 -9.85 3.96
N LEU A 43 7.51 -10.99 3.34
CA LEU A 43 8.54 -11.99 3.06
C LEU A 43 9.49 -11.49 1.97
N ALA A 44 9.07 -10.50 1.19
CA ALA A 44 9.88 -9.92 0.11
C ALA A 44 10.60 -8.65 0.54
N ASN A 45 10.61 -8.33 1.84
CA ASN A 45 11.29 -7.16 2.42
C ASN A 45 10.91 -5.86 1.68
N PRO A 46 9.67 -5.40 1.81
CA PRO A 46 9.23 -4.21 1.10
C PRO A 46 9.97 -2.96 1.56
N ALA A 47 10.24 -2.08 0.60
CA ALA A 47 10.88 -0.80 0.88
C ALA A 47 9.89 0.14 1.56
N PRO A 48 10.39 1.18 2.25
CA PRO A 48 9.52 2.18 2.88
C PRO A 48 8.56 2.82 1.89
N GLY A 49 7.40 3.25 2.36
CA GLY A 49 6.39 3.86 1.53
C GLY A 49 5.11 4.08 2.31
N ILE A 50 3.99 4.06 1.60
CA ILE A 50 2.67 4.12 2.25
C ILE A 50 1.84 2.91 1.82
N ALA A 51 0.89 2.54 2.66
CA ALA A 51 0.02 1.39 2.40
C ALA A 51 -1.41 1.70 2.85
N PHE A 52 -2.36 1.06 2.20
CA PHE A 52 -3.78 1.17 2.55
C PHE A 52 -4.32 -0.24 2.80
N CYS A 53 -4.91 -0.43 3.97
CA CYS A 53 -5.41 -1.74 4.40
C CYS A 53 -6.88 -1.64 4.80
N GLY A 54 -7.67 -2.64 4.44
CA GLY A 54 -9.09 -2.68 4.78
C GLY A 54 -9.37 -3.67 5.90
N THR A 55 -10.22 -3.29 6.84
CA THR A 55 -10.52 -4.14 7.99
C THR A 55 -11.47 -5.29 7.65
N ALA A 56 -12.17 -5.21 6.52
CA ALA A 56 -13.08 -6.26 6.06
C ALA A 56 -12.50 -7.04 4.86
N ASP A 57 -11.18 -6.97 4.67
CA ASP A 57 -10.51 -7.67 3.58
C ASP A 57 -10.37 -9.16 3.92
N PRO A 58 -11.06 -10.05 3.17
CA PRO A 58 -10.99 -11.48 3.49
C PRO A 58 -9.63 -12.11 3.17
N TRP A 59 -8.79 -11.44 2.37
CA TRP A 59 -7.45 -11.92 2.08
C TRP A 59 -6.46 -11.57 3.18
N VAL A 60 -6.88 -10.72 4.13
CA VAL A 60 -6.05 -10.27 5.23
C VAL A 60 -6.84 -10.47 6.51
N PRO A 61 -6.93 -11.70 7.02
CA PRO A 61 -7.74 -11.98 8.22
C PRO A 61 -7.22 -11.28 9.46
N ASP A 62 -5.96 -10.91 9.50
CA ASP A 62 -5.38 -10.19 10.63
C ASP A 62 -4.76 -8.89 10.12
N VAL A 63 -5.59 -7.89 9.92
CA VAL A 63 -5.14 -6.60 9.39
C VAL A 63 -4.19 -5.90 10.36
N ASP A 64 -4.38 -6.10 11.65
CA ASP A 64 -3.51 -5.46 12.64
C ASP A 64 -2.09 -5.99 12.56
N ASN A 65 -1.92 -7.27 12.23
CA ASN A 65 -0.61 -7.83 12.02
C ASN A 65 0.07 -7.23 10.77
N VAL A 66 -0.69 -7.03 9.70
CA VAL A 66 -0.17 -6.40 8.50
C VAL A 66 0.27 -4.96 8.80
N ILE A 67 -0.53 -4.24 9.58
CA ILE A 67 -0.20 -2.87 9.97
C ILE A 67 1.06 -2.85 10.84
N TYR A 68 1.19 -3.81 11.75
CA TYR A 68 2.39 -3.93 12.57
C TYR A 68 3.62 -4.18 11.69
N GLN A 69 3.50 -5.05 10.71
CA GLN A 69 4.60 -5.33 9.80
C GLN A 69 4.95 -4.14 8.92
N CYS A 70 3.94 -3.36 8.54
CA CYS A 70 4.18 -2.09 7.83
C CYS A 70 5.06 -1.19 8.68
N ALA A 71 4.72 -1.03 9.95
CA ALA A 71 5.51 -0.17 10.83
C ALA A 71 6.95 -0.66 10.96
N GLN A 72 7.16 -1.97 11.03
CA GLN A 72 8.49 -2.54 11.11
C GLN A 72 9.30 -2.28 9.85
N ALA A 73 8.64 -2.16 8.70
CA ALA A 73 9.27 -1.90 7.41
C ALA A 73 9.33 -0.41 7.08
N GLN A 74 8.95 0.45 8.03
CA GLN A 74 8.89 1.90 7.83
C GLN A 74 7.89 2.30 6.75
N ILE A 75 6.81 1.56 6.66
CA ILE A 75 5.70 1.86 5.76
C ILE A 75 4.59 2.50 6.58
N ARG A 76 4.18 3.70 6.21
CA ARG A 76 3.06 4.37 6.88
C ARG A 76 1.78 3.77 6.35
N SER A 77 0.99 3.18 7.20
CA SER A 77 -0.24 2.51 6.78
C SER A 77 -1.48 3.28 7.21
N SER A 78 -2.52 3.20 6.40
CA SER A 78 -3.84 3.72 6.72
C SER A 78 -4.78 2.53 6.85
N ARG A 79 -5.42 2.40 8.01
CA ARG A 79 -6.36 1.34 8.30
C ARG A 79 -7.75 1.89 8.00
N ILE A 80 -8.40 1.34 6.99
CA ILE A 80 -9.70 1.84 6.55
C ILE A 80 -10.78 0.87 7.01
N GLU A 81 -11.66 1.35 7.88
CA GLU A 81 -12.69 0.51 8.49
C GLU A 81 -13.73 0.09 7.48
N GLY A 82 -14.09 -1.20 7.53
CA GLY A 82 -15.22 -1.71 6.78
C GLY A 82 -14.98 -1.96 5.30
N VAL A 83 -13.78 -1.68 4.78
CA VAL A 83 -13.55 -1.89 3.35
C VAL A 83 -12.94 -3.27 3.09
N ASN A 84 -13.24 -3.78 1.91
CA ASN A 84 -12.79 -5.10 1.47
C ASN A 84 -11.45 -5.01 0.73
N HIS A 85 -11.10 -6.08 0.01
CA HIS A 85 -9.83 -6.17 -0.72
C HIS A 85 -9.75 -5.17 -1.87
N SER A 86 -10.86 -4.65 -2.34
CA SER A 86 -10.88 -3.62 -3.37
C SER A 86 -10.96 -2.21 -2.77
N LEU A 87 -10.84 -2.08 -1.45
CA LEU A 87 -11.00 -0.84 -0.71
C LEU A 87 -12.41 -0.26 -0.91
N GLU A 88 -13.40 -1.14 -0.87
CA GLU A 88 -14.79 -0.76 -1.08
C GLU A 88 -15.70 -1.31 0.00
N THR A 89 -16.83 -0.65 0.18
CA THR A 89 -17.93 -1.10 1.02
C THR A 89 -19.15 -1.31 0.14
N ASP A 90 -20.30 -1.65 0.74
CA ASP A 90 -21.55 -1.79 -0.01
C ASP A 90 -22.20 -0.45 -0.33
N ASP A 91 -21.70 0.64 0.21
CA ASP A 91 -22.30 1.96 0.03
C ASP A 91 -21.50 2.77 -0.98
N THR A 92 -22.12 3.09 -2.10
CA THR A 92 -21.48 3.80 -3.20
C THR A 92 -20.96 5.18 -2.80
N LEU A 93 -21.72 5.92 -1.99
CA LEU A 93 -21.31 7.25 -1.58
C LEU A 93 -20.13 7.18 -0.61
N GLU A 94 -20.14 6.20 0.29
CA GLU A 94 -19.01 6.00 1.18
C GLU A 94 -17.76 5.63 0.37
N ASN A 95 -17.92 4.83 -0.68
CA ASN A 95 -16.80 4.44 -1.54
C ASN A 95 -16.17 5.64 -2.23
N ILE A 96 -16.98 6.62 -2.62
CA ILE A 96 -16.48 7.84 -3.22
C ILE A 96 -15.62 8.62 -2.22
N ASP A 97 -16.09 8.71 -0.97
CA ASP A 97 -15.34 9.40 0.07
C ASP A 97 -14.03 8.68 0.39
N ILE A 98 -14.07 7.36 0.46
CA ILE A 98 -12.87 6.55 0.68
C ILE A 98 -11.86 6.77 -0.44
N LEU A 99 -12.33 6.74 -1.69
CA LEU A 99 -11.46 6.96 -2.84
C LEU A 99 -10.81 8.33 -2.78
N ARG A 100 -11.58 9.35 -2.38
CA ARG A 100 -11.04 10.70 -2.24
C ARG A 100 -9.92 10.74 -1.22
N GLU A 101 -10.12 10.11 -0.06
CA GLU A 101 -9.10 10.09 0.99
C GLU A 101 -7.85 9.35 0.53
N VAL A 102 -8.02 8.20 -0.09
CA VAL A 102 -6.88 7.41 -0.60
C VAL A 102 -6.10 8.21 -1.63
N MET A 103 -6.80 8.87 -2.54
CA MET A 103 -6.13 9.67 -3.57
C MET A 103 -5.46 10.90 -2.96
N GLN A 104 -6.05 11.51 -1.95
CA GLN A 104 -5.45 12.67 -1.31
C GLN A 104 -4.17 12.29 -0.57
N GLU A 105 -4.18 11.17 0.15
CA GLU A 105 -2.98 10.70 0.84
C GLU A 105 -1.90 10.29 -0.15
N THR A 106 -2.28 9.67 -1.25
CA THR A 106 -1.35 9.31 -2.32
C THR A 106 -0.70 10.55 -2.89
N LYS A 107 -1.51 11.57 -3.19
CA LYS A 107 -1.01 12.82 -3.73
C LYS A 107 -0.03 13.48 -2.76
N ASN A 108 -0.40 13.52 -1.48
CA ASN A 108 0.47 14.13 -0.47
C ASN A 108 1.81 13.39 -0.38
N TYR A 109 1.77 12.08 -0.41
CA TYR A 109 3.00 11.28 -0.37
C TYR A 109 3.89 11.56 -1.58
N LEU A 110 3.30 11.66 -2.76
CA LEU A 110 4.07 11.90 -3.97
C LEU A 110 4.72 13.28 -3.99
N GLN A 111 4.21 14.21 -3.18
CA GLN A 111 4.74 15.56 -3.09
C GLN A 111 5.77 15.74 -1.97
N GLU A 112 6.05 14.71 -1.21
CA GLU A 112 7.05 14.77 -0.13
C GLU A 112 8.47 14.85 -0.67
#